data_fa12800b8848b3da515c518097baec70
#
_entry.id   fa12800b8848b3da515c518097baec70
#
_cell.length_a   1.000
_cell.length_b   1.000
_cell.length_c   1.000
_cell.angle_alpha   90.00
_cell.angle_beta   90.00
_cell.angle_gamma   90.00
#
_symmetry.space_group_name_H-M   'P 1'
#
loop_
_entity.id
_entity.type
_entity.pdbx_description
1 polymer ?
#
loop_
_entity_poly.entity_id
_entity_poly.type
_entity_poly.pdbx_seq_one_letter_code
_entity_poly.pdbx_strand_id
1 'polypeptide(L)'
;MKTTQIKENTKLRVIIDEVIKKFDADITQKNRSRELVYGRAVYYKLCKNLTSHSLTEIGSLISKDHATVLHGLKVFETLEFNKDVYYINAYQELLGKLKLNYLINIRNPRDLKTKYYKYVNENINLKEKNKHLHFIVKKELNDIFKVCTKEFGYVPQTAYLKQRFAKIQEILKKIS
;
A
#
# COMPACT_ATOMS: atom_id res chain seq x y z
N MET A 1 -21.84 -20.10 -14.62
CA MET A 1 -20.40 -20.07 -14.29
C MET A 1 -19.48 -19.40 -15.33
N LYS A 2 -19.77 -19.44 -16.64
CA LYS A 2 -18.90 -18.82 -17.69
C LYS A 2 -18.82 -17.28 -17.67
N THR A 3 -19.86 -16.58 -17.23
CA THR A 3 -19.93 -15.10 -17.30
C THR A 3 -19.04 -14.41 -16.26
N THR A 4 -18.77 -15.05 -15.13
CA THR A 4 -17.92 -14.51 -14.05
C THR A 4 -16.44 -14.60 -14.44
N GLN A 5 -16.01 -15.71 -15.05
CA GLN A 5 -14.63 -15.90 -15.51
C GLN A 5 -14.23 -14.93 -16.65
N ILE A 6 -15.16 -14.60 -17.56
CA ILE A 6 -14.90 -13.63 -18.65
C ILE A 6 -14.66 -12.23 -18.08
N LYS A 7 -15.41 -11.82 -17.05
CA LYS A 7 -15.22 -10.51 -16.40
C LYS A 7 -13.91 -10.42 -15.60
N GLU A 8 -13.45 -11.52 -15.02
CA GLU A 8 -12.22 -11.56 -14.24
C GLU A 8 -10.97 -11.53 -15.12
N ASN A 9 -10.93 -12.30 -16.20
CA ASN A 9 -9.85 -12.25 -17.19
C ASN A 9 -9.69 -10.87 -17.82
N THR A 10 -10.77 -10.09 -17.91
CA THR A 10 -10.71 -8.70 -18.40
C THR A 10 -9.87 -7.82 -17.49
N LYS A 11 -9.90 -8.03 -16.16
CA LYS A 11 -9.10 -7.25 -15.21
C LYS A 11 -7.61 -7.48 -15.37
N LEU A 12 -7.19 -8.74 -15.49
CA LEU A 12 -5.78 -9.06 -15.67
C LEU A 12 -5.23 -8.50 -16.99
N ARG A 13 -6.04 -8.52 -18.08
CA ARG A 13 -5.67 -7.92 -19.37
C ARG A 13 -5.46 -6.41 -19.26
N VAL A 14 -6.35 -5.70 -18.58
CA VAL A 14 -6.18 -4.26 -18.34
C VAL A 14 -4.88 -3.98 -17.60
N ILE A 15 -4.53 -4.80 -16.59
CA ILE A 15 -3.27 -4.62 -15.85
C ILE A 15 -2.07 -4.85 -16.77
N ILE A 16 -2.10 -5.89 -17.63
CA ILE A 16 -1.03 -6.16 -18.59
C ILE A 16 -0.84 -4.96 -19.53
N ASP A 17 -1.92 -4.47 -20.14
CA ASP A 17 -1.90 -3.36 -21.11
C ASP A 17 -1.32 -2.09 -20.48
N GLU A 18 -1.71 -1.78 -19.24
CA GLU A 18 -1.18 -0.61 -18.51
C GLU A 18 0.31 -0.77 -18.15
N VAL A 19 0.76 -1.99 -17.83
CA VAL A 19 2.17 -2.27 -17.56
C VAL A 19 3.01 -2.17 -18.83
N ILE A 20 2.54 -2.75 -19.94
CA ILE A 20 3.20 -2.65 -21.26
C ILE A 20 3.33 -1.19 -21.66
N LYS A 21 2.25 -0.42 -21.52
CA LYS A 21 2.24 1.01 -21.84
C LYS A 21 3.20 1.83 -20.96
N LYS A 22 3.33 1.47 -19.69
CA LYS A 22 4.20 2.19 -18.75
C LYS A 22 5.67 1.98 -19.03
N PHE A 23 6.06 0.75 -19.38
CA PHE A 23 7.46 0.38 -19.60
C PHE A 23 7.87 0.40 -21.08
N ASP A 24 6.91 0.65 -21.98
CA ASP A 24 7.10 0.53 -23.45
C ASP A 24 7.77 -0.81 -23.85
N ALA A 25 7.40 -1.88 -23.15
CA ALA A 25 8.01 -3.19 -23.28
C ALA A 25 6.96 -4.29 -23.15
N ASP A 26 6.91 -5.18 -24.14
CA ASP A 26 6.00 -6.32 -24.16
C ASP A 26 6.46 -7.41 -23.18
N ILE A 27 5.88 -7.39 -21.97
CA ILE A 27 6.19 -8.34 -20.90
C ILE A 27 5.80 -9.79 -21.20
N THR A 28 5.02 -10.04 -22.27
CA THR A 28 4.59 -11.40 -22.67
C THR A 28 5.70 -12.16 -23.42
N GLN A 29 6.67 -11.46 -23.98
CA GLN A 29 7.78 -12.05 -24.73
C GLN A 29 8.57 -13.06 -23.88
N LYS A 30 9.19 -14.03 -24.55
CA LYS A 30 10.01 -15.06 -23.87
C LYS A 30 11.40 -14.56 -23.43
N ASN A 31 11.75 -13.32 -23.73
CA ASN A 31 13.01 -12.73 -23.38
C ASN A 31 13.19 -12.56 -21.84
N ARG A 32 14.45 -12.63 -21.36
CA ARG A 32 14.86 -12.48 -19.97
C ARG A 32 15.67 -11.21 -19.72
N SER A 33 15.53 -10.18 -20.57
CA SER A 33 16.16 -8.89 -20.30
C SER A 33 15.71 -8.34 -18.94
N ARG A 34 16.57 -7.57 -18.31
CA ARG A 34 16.30 -7.00 -16.98
C ARG A 34 14.99 -6.22 -16.94
N GLU A 35 14.74 -5.43 -17.97
CA GLU A 35 13.52 -4.61 -18.11
C GLU A 35 12.25 -5.47 -18.11
N LEU A 36 12.24 -6.55 -18.89
CA LEU A 36 11.11 -7.45 -18.96
C LEU A 36 10.91 -8.26 -17.69
N VAL A 37 12.00 -8.65 -17.02
CA VAL A 37 11.92 -9.34 -15.72
C VAL A 37 11.32 -8.44 -14.66
N TYR A 38 11.76 -7.19 -14.58
CA TYR A 38 11.26 -6.21 -13.60
C TYR A 38 9.85 -5.72 -13.95
N GLY A 39 9.54 -5.52 -15.23
CA GLY A 39 8.18 -5.23 -15.68
C GLY A 39 7.19 -6.34 -15.31
N ARG A 40 7.58 -7.62 -15.47
CA ARG A 40 6.77 -8.75 -15.01
C ARG A 40 6.62 -8.78 -13.48
N ALA A 41 7.67 -8.46 -12.74
CA ALA A 41 7.60 -8.39 -11.28
C ALA A 41 6.56 -7.34 -10.82
N VAL A 42 6.55 -6.16 -11.44
CA VAL A 42 5.52 -5.13 -11.23
C VAL A 42 4.12 -5.64 -11.58
N TYR A 43 3.97 -6.30 -12.74
CA TYR A 43 2.71 -6.91 -13.15
C TYR A 43 2.18 -7.91 -12.11
N TYR A 44 3.01 -8.84 -11.67
CA TYR A 44 2.62 -9.85 -10.69
C TYR A 44 2.19 -9.22 -9.35
N LYS A 45 2.93 -8.21 -8.88
CA LYS A 45 2.59 -7.49 -7.65
C LYS A 45 1.26 -6.74 -7.76
N LEU A 46 1.01 -6.08 -8.90
CA LEU A 46 -0.27 -5.42 -9.19
C LEU A 46 -1.43 -6.41 -9.20
N CYS A 47 -1.28 -7.54 -9.91
CA CYS A 47 -2.32 -8.57 -9.98
C CYS A 47 -2.64 -9.14 -8.60
N LYS A 48 -1.61 -9.46 -7.80
CA LYS A 48 -1.80 -9.97 -6.45
C LYS A 48 -2.53 -8.99 -5.54
N ASN A 49 -2.27 -7.69 -5.69
CA ASN A 49 -2.87 -6.65 -4.83
C ASN A 49 -4.25 -6.18 -5.30
N LEU A 50 -4.55 -6.27 -6.58
CA LEU A 50 -5.79 -5.74 -7.17
C LEU A 50 -6.84 -6.80 -7.49
N THR A 51 -6.45 -8.07 -7.48
CA THR A 51 -7.33 -9.17 -7.87
C THR A 51 -7.25 -10.34 -6.88
N SER A 52 -8.24 -11.22 -6.93
CA SER A 52 -8.28 -12.46 -6.15
C SER A 52 -7.80 -13.68 -6.96
N HIS A 53 -7.15 -13.46 -8.12
CA HIS A 53 -6.68 -14.55 -8.98
C HIS A 53 -5.55 -15.34 -8.34
N SER A 54 -5.53 -16.64 -8.61
CA SER A 54 -4.44 -17.54 -8.26
C SER A 54 -3.16 -17.19 -9.04
N LEU A 55 -2.01 -17.58 -8.51
CA LEU A 55 -0.73 -17.36 -9.20
C LEU A 55 -0.68 -18.07 -10.57
N THR A 56 -1.38 -19.21 -10.69
CA THR A 56 -1.49 -19.95 -11.95
C THR A 56 -2.27 -19.14 -13.00
N GLU A 57 -3.39 -18.54 -12.61
CA GLU A 57 -4.18 -17.69 -13.52
C GLU A 57 -3.42 -16.43 -13.94
N ILE A 58 -2.73 -15.79 -12.99
CA ILE A 58 -1.90 -14.61 -13.26
C ILE A 58 -0.79 -14.95 -14.26
N GLY A 59 -0.12 -16.09 -14.09
CA GLY A 59 0.95 -16.54 -14.97
C GLY A 59 0.46 -16.95 -16.34
N SER A 60 -0.67 -17.64 -16.42
CA SER A 60 -1.20 -18.20 -17.66
C SER A 60 -1.42 -17.15 -18.76
N LEU A 61 -1.82 -15.93 -18.40
CA LEU A 61 -2.05 -14.83 -19.35
C LEU A 61 -0.78 -14.35 -20.07
N ILE A 62 0.38 -14.56 -19.50
CA ILE A 62 1.67 -14.24 -20.10
C ILE A 62 2.52 -15.49 -20.35
N SER A 63 1.87 -16.65 -20.47
CA SER A 63 2.50 -17.95 -20.75
C SER A 63 3.62 -18.30 -19.76
N LYS A 64 3.36 -18.06 -18.45
CA LYS A 64 4.24 -18.40 -17.34
C LYS A 64 3.52 -19.29 -16.32
N ASP A 65 4.27 -20.14 -15.65
CA ASP A 65 3.78 -20.98 -14.57
C ASP A 65 3.72 -20.25 -13.21
N HIS A 66 3.08 -20.85 -12.25
CA HIS A 66 2.95 -20.30 -10.90
C HIS A 66 4.30 -20.10 -10.19
N ALA A 67 5.30 -20.95 -10.46
CA ALA A 67 6.63 -20.84 -9.86
C ALA A 67 7.36 -19.60 -10.39
N THR A 68 7.21 -19.29 -11.67
CA THR A 68 7.74 -18.06 -12.28
C THR A 68 7.07 -16.83 -11.67
N VAL A 69 5.75 -16.87 -11.42
CA VAL A 69 5.05 -15.76 -10.78
C VAL A 69 5.55 -15.56 -9.35
N LEU A 70 5.69 -16.64 -8.58
CA LEU A 70 6.21 -16.60 -7.22
C LEU A 70 7.65 -16.04 -7.17
N HIS A 71 8.51 -16.47 -8.10
CA HIS A 71 9.86 -15.91 -8.24
C HIS A 71 9.81 -14.41 -8.58
N GLY A 72 8.93 -14.00 -9.50
CA GLY A 72 8.77 -12.59 -9.86
C GLY A 72 8.31 -11.72 -8.69
N LEU A 73 7.48 -12.23 -7.80
CA LEU A 73 7.10 -11.54 -6.56
C LEU A 73 8.32 -11.33 -5.64
N LYS A 74 9.20 -12.33 -5.50
CA LYS A 74 10.46 -12.18 -4.75
C LYS A 74 11.40 -11.17 -5.41
N VAL A 75 11.46 -11.14 -6.75
CA VAL A 75 12.20 -10.09 -7.48
C VAL A 75 11.67 -8.71 -7.13
N PHE A 76 10.34 -8.54 -7.04
CA PHE A 76 9.76 -7.26 -6.64
C PHE A 76 10.15 -6.86 -5.20
N GLU A 77 10.16 -7.79 -4.26
CA GLU A 77 10.63 -7.56 -2.89
C GLU A 77 12.10 -7.11 -2.87
N THR A 78 12.93 -7.67 -3.76
CA THR A 78 14.33 -7.24 -3.93
C THR A 78 14.42 -5.81 -4.46
N LEU A 79 13.53 -5.41 -5.39
CA LEU A 79 13.46 -4.02 -5.87
C LEU A 79 13.06 -3.05 -4.75
N GLU A 80 12.11 -3.44 -3.89
CA GLU A 80 11.72 -2.68 -2.71
C GLU A 80 12.89 -2.53 -1.72
N PHE A 81 13.62 -3.62 -1.44
CA PHE A 81 14.77 -3.63 -0.56
C PHE A 81 15.92 -2.75 -1.08
N ASN A 82 16.24 -2.86 -2.37
CA ASN A 82 17.30 -2.08 -3.02
C ASN A 82 16.90 -0.63 -3.32
N LYS A 83 15.65 -0.25 -2.99
CA LYS A 83 15.09 1.10 -3.26
C LYS A 83 15.23 1.50 -4.73
N ASP A 84 14.90 0.57 -5.66
CA ASP A 84 14.87 0.88 -7.09
C ASP A 84 13.69 1.81 -7.40
N VAL A 85 13.98 3.12 -7.29
CA VAL A 85 12.98 4.20 -7.34
C VAL A 85 12.15 4.15 -8.63
N TYR A 86 12.75 3.79 -9.76
CA TYR A 86 12.05 3.74 -11.05
C TYR A 86 10.89 2.75 -11.05
N TYR A 87 11.15 1.49 -10.69
CA TYR A 87 10.12 0.43 -10.71
C TYR A 87 9.12 0.57 -9.56
N ILE A 88 9.56 1.06 -8.40
CA ILE A 88 8.68 1.32 -7.27
C ILE A 88 7.70 2.45 -7.58
N ASN A 89 8.17 3.57 -8.13
CA ASN A 89 7.32 4.69 -8.52
C ASN A 89 6.33 4.27 -9.63
N ALA A 90 6.80 3.52 -10.63
CA ALA A 90 5.94 2.99 -11.68
C ALA A 90 4.84 2.09 -11.10
N TYR A 91 5.18 1.22 -10.14
CA TYR A 91 4.21 0.40 -9.44
C TYR A 91 3.16 1.25 -8.69
N GLN A 92 3.59 2.26 -7.92
CA GLN A 92 2.67 3.12 -7.15
C GLN A 92 1.74 3.92 -8.06
N GLU A 93 2.26 4.47 -9.15
CA GLU A 93 1.48 5.20 -10.14
C GLU A 93 0.42 4.31 -10.79
N LEU A 94 0.83 3.11 -11.26
CA LEU A 94 -0.09 2.14 -11.85
C LEU A 94 -1.14 1.64 -10.85
N LEU A 95 -0.74 1.40 -9.61
CA LEU A 95 -1.64 0.99 -8.54
C LEU A 95 -2.72 2.05 -8.28
N GLY A 96 -2.33 3.33 -8.22
CA GLY A 96 -3.25 4.45 -8.06
C GLY A 96 -4.23 4.56 -9.24
N LYS A 97 -3.71 4.53 -10.47
CA LYS A 97 -4.49 4.60 -11.70
C LYS A 97 -5.50 3.44 -11.82
N LEU A 98 -5.06 2.21 -11.58
CA LEU A 98 -5.90 1.01 -11.69
C LEU A 98 -6.97 0.97 -10.59
N LYS A 99 -6.65 1.40 -9.37
CA LYS A 99 -7.64 1.56 -8.30
C LYS A 99 -8.70 2.59 -8.67
N LEU A 100 -8.31 3.74 -9.22
CA LEU A 100 -9.22 4.79 -9.64
C LEU A 100 -10.13 4.30 -10.78
N ASN A 101 -9.58 3.65 -11.81
CA ASN A 101 -10.34 3.07 -12.90
C ASN A 101 -11.33 1.99 -12.41
N TYR A 102 -10.93 1.19 -11.43
CA TYR A 102 -11.83 0.21 -10.82
C TYR A 102 -12.99 0.87 -10.08
N LEU A 103 -12.76 1.99 -9.39
CA LEU A 103 -13.80 2.78 -8.72
C LEU A 103 -14.77 3.44 -9.72
N ILE A 104 -14.24 3.97 -10.84
CA ILE A 104 -15.04 4.61 -11.89
C ILE A 104 -15.91 3.60 -12.64
N ASN A 105 -15.41 2.38 -12.87
CA ASN A 105 -16.13 1.30 -13.56
C ASN A 105 -17.19 0.60 -12.68
N ILE A 106 -17.43 1.05 -11.46
CA ILE A 106 -18.59 0.63 -10.69
C ILE A 106 -19.84 1.21 -11.37
N ARG A 107 -20.52 0.39 -12.17
CA ARG A 107 -21.67 0.78 -13.03
C ARG A 107 -22.90 1.29 -12.26
N ASN A 108 -22.90 1.26 -10.93
CA ASN A 108 -24.02 1.71 -10.14
C ASN A 108 -23.63 2.95 -9.29
N PRO A 109 -24.14 4.14 -9.64
CA PRO A 109 -23.88 5.36 -8.86
C PRO A 109 -24.28 5.26 -7.38
N ARG A 110 -25.28 4.42 -7.05
CA ARG A 110 -25.70 4.16 -5.66
C ARG A 110 -24.62 3.41 -4.89
N ASP A 111 -23.99 2.39 -5.49
CA ASP A 111 -22.91 1.63 -4.84
C ASP A 111 -21.65 2.48 -4.62
N LEU A 112 -21.35 3.36 -5.56
CA LEU A 112 -20.25 4.32 -5.42
C LEU A 112 -20.53 5.29 -4.27
N LYS A 113 -21.72 5.83 -4.20
CA LYS A 113 -22.15 6.74 -3.13
C LYS A 113 -22.10 6.06 -1.76
N THR A 114 -22.59 4.82 -1.66
CA THR A 114 -22.56 4.04 -0.43
C THR A 114 -21.14 3.75 0.02
N LYS A 115 -20.25 3.33 -0.90
CA LYS A 115 -18.82 3.09 -0.60
C LYS A 115 -18.12 4.40 -0.21
N TYR A 116 -18.37 5.49 -0.90
CA TYR A 116 -17.81 6.80 -0.55
C TYR A 116 -18.18 7.20 0.88
N TYR A 117 -19.47 7.13 1.25
CA TYR A 117 -19.88 7.45 2.62
C TYR A 117 -19.30 6.50 3.66
N LYS A 118 -19.14 5.20 3.33
CA LYS A 118 -18.46 4.26 4.21
C LYS A 118 -17.01 4.69 4.48
N TYR A 119 -16.24 5.02 3.45
CA TYR A 119 -14.86 5.50 3.61
C TYR A 119 -14.76 6.84 4.33
N VAL A 120 -15.69 7.76 4.08
CA VAL A 120 -15.75 9.04 4.80
C VAL A 120 -16.00 8.79 6.29
N ASN A 121 -16.97 7.96 6.64
CA ASN A 121 -17.28 7.63 8.04
C ASN A 121 -16.12 6.89 8.73
N GLU A 122 -15.46 5.94 8.05
CA GLU A 122 -14.26 5.28 8.57
C GLU A 122 -13.13 6.28 8.84
N ASN A 123 -12.89 7.24 7.94
CA ASN A 123 -11.89 8.29 8.13
C ASN A 123 -12.24 9.23 9.29
N ILE A 124 -13.53 9.58 9.47
CA ILE A 124 -13.99 10.38 10.62
C ILE A 124 -13.72 9.63 11.91
N ASN A 125 -14.11 8.35 12.00
CA ASN A 125 -13.89 7.51 13.17
C ASN A 125 -12.41 7.35 13.50
N LEU A 126 -11.55 7.20 12.48
CA LEU A 126 -10.09 7.11 12.68
C LEU A 126 -9.51 8.43 13.20
N LYS A 127 -9.99 9.57 12.69
CA LYS A 127 -9.57 10.90 13.20
C LYS A 127 -9.99 11.11 14.64
N GLU A 128 -11.19 10.69 15.03
CA GLU A 128 -11.66 10.79 16.42
C GLU A 128 -10.85 9.88 17.36
N LYS A 129 -10.60 8.62 16.95
CA LYS A 129 -9.73 7.71 17.70
C LYS A 129 -8.31 8.27 17.87
N ASN A 130 -7.73 8.86 16.84
CA ASN A 130 -6.42 9.49 16.92
C ASN A 130 -6.41 10.69 17.88
N LYS A 131 -7.45 11.53 17.86
CA LYS A 131 -7.59 12.63 18.83
C LYS A 131 -7.69 12.11 20.27
N HIS A 132 -8.46 11.04 20.48
CA HIS A 132 -8.61 10.42 21.80
C HIS A 132 -7.28 9.82 22.28
N LEU A 133 -6.56 9.09 21.45
CA LEU A 133 -5.22 8.56 21.75
C LEU A 133 -4.24 9.68 22.10
N HIS A 134 -4.25 10.75 21.32
CA HIS A 134 -3.42 11.94 21.60
C HIS A 134 -3.71 12.54 22.97
N PHE A 135 -4.99 12.65 23.33
CA PHE A 135 -5.41 13.16 24.65
C PHE A 135 -4.93 12.25 25.78
N ILE A 136 -5.10 10.90 25.66
CA ILE A 136 -4.64 9.93 26.66
C ILE A 136 -3.12 10.03 26.85
N VAL A 137 -2.35 9.98 25.77
CA VAL A 137 -0.88 10.06 25.82
C VAL A 137 -0.43 11.35 26.49
N LYS A 138 -1.06 12.49 26.16
CA LYS A 138 -0.74 13.78 26.78
C LYS A 138 -1.05 13.80 28.27
N LYS A 139 -2.16 13.19 28.68
CA LYS A 139 -2.55 13.06 30.09
C LYS A 139 -1.55 12.22 30.87
N GLU A 140 -1.25 11.00 30.36
CA GLU A 140 -0.29 10.08 30.99
C GLU A 140 1.10 10.71 31.12
N LEU A 141 1.56 11.43 30.10
CA LEU A 141 2.82 12.14 30.15
C LEU A 141 2.83 13.23 31.26
N ASN A 142 1.75 13.99 31.39
CA ASN A 142 1.64 15.01 32.43
C ASN A 142 1.60 14.39 33.84
N ASP A 143 0.95 13.26 33.99
CA ASP A 143 0.87 12.57 35.30
C ASP A 143 2.23 11.97 35.69
N ILE A 144 2.98 11.39 34.73
CA ILE A 144 4.38 10.98 34.95
C ILE A 144 5.25 12.17 35.39
N PHE A 145 5.11 13.33 34.74
CA PHE A 145 5.85 14.54 35.13
C PHE A 145 5.54 14.97 36.56
N LYS A 146 4.27 14.96 36.95
CA LYS A 146 3.84 15.34 38.32
C LYS A 146 4.44 14.39 39.36
N VAL A 147 4.41 13.07 39.09
CA VAL A 147 4.99 12.08 40.02
C VAL A 147 6.49 12.28 40.13
N CYS A 148 7.22 12.42 39.00
CA CYS A 148 8.67 12.67 39.02
C CYS A 148 9.03 13.95 39.81
N THR A 149 8.26 15.03 39.63
CA THR A 149 8.51 16.28 40.33
C THR A 149 8.24 16.16 41.83
N LYS A 150 7.19 15.41 42.22
CA LYS A 150 6.80 15.21 43.62
C LYS A 150 7.77 14.32 44.38
N GLU A 151 8.20 13.21 43.77
CA GLU A 151 8.99 12.20 44.47
C GLU A 151 10.51 12.46 44.42
N PHE A 152 10.99 13.06 43.33
CA PHE A 152 12.43 13.28 43.12
C PHE A 152 12.86 14.76 43.26
N GLY A 153 11.91 15.66 43.51
CA GLY A 153 12.20 17.09 43.70
C GLY A 153 12.69 17.83 42.46
N TYR A 154 12.81 17.12 41.29
CA TYR A 154 13.22 17.72 40.05
C TYR A 154 12.65 16.94 38.86
N VAL A 155 12.41 17.64 37.76
CA VAL A 155 12.14 16.99 36.47
C VAL A 155 13.48 16.41 35.98
N PRO A 156 13.59 15.09 35.76
CA PRO A 156 14.86 14.48 35.32
C PRO A 156 15.40 15.21 34.08
N GLN A 157 16.46 15.96 34.25
CA GLN A 157 17.08 16.75 33.19
C GLN A 157 18.05 15.90 32.34
N THR A 158 17.95 14.60 32.37
CA THR A 158 18.78 13.79 31.50
C THR A 158 18.48 14.14 30.07
N ALA A 159 19.49 14.48 29.29
CA ALA A 159 19.40 14.82 27.87
C ALA A 159 18.64 13.74 27.08
N TYR A 160 18.72 12.51 27.55
CA TYR A 160 18.03 11.34 27.01
C TYR A 160 16.49 11.43 27.15
N LEU A 161 15.96 11.84 28.31
CA LEU A 161 14.52 11.99 28.52
C LEU A 161 13.97 13.18 27.74
N LYS A 162 14.70 14.31 27.71
CA LYS A 162 14.34 15.46 26.87
C LYS A 162 14.29 15.09 25.38
N GLN A 163 15.25 14.31 24.93
CA GLN A 163 15.33 13.88 23.53
C GLN A 163 14.20 12.90 23.16
N ARG A 164 13.84 11.96 24.04
CA ARG A 164 12.68 11.08 23.84
C ARG A 164 11.36 11.83 23.88
N PHE A 165 11.21 12.79 24.80
CA PHE A 165 10.02 13.64 24.87
C PHE A 165 9.85 14.50 23.62
N ALA A 166 10.91 15.14 23.13
CA ALA A 166 10.89 15.89 21.89
C ALA A 166 10.48 15.01 20.71
N LYS A 167 11.00 13.77 20.65
CA LYS A 167 10.68 12.80 19.59
C LYS A 167 9.22 12.34 19.67
N ILE A 168 8.67 12.11 20.87
CA ILE A 168 7.25 11.79 21.07
C ILE A 168 6.36 12.97 20.66
N GLN A 169 6.72 14.19 21.03
CA GLN A 169 5.98 15.39 20.64
C GLN A 169 6.01 15.62 19.12
N GLU A 170 7.14 15.34 18.46
CA GLU A 170 7.25 15.42 17.01
C GLU A 170 6.37 14.36 16.30
N ILE A 171 6.33 13.14 16.83
CA ILE A 171 5.44 12.07 16.33
C ILE A 171 3.97 12.48 16.52
N LEU A 172 3.61 13.03 17.67
CA LEU A 172 2.27 13.49 17.95
C LEU A 172 1.84 14.66 17.03
N LYS A 173 2.76 15.55 16.66
CA LYS A 173 2.51 16.63 15.69
C LYS A 173 2.28 16.11 14.26
N LYS A 174 2.87 14.98 13.89
CA LYS A 174 2.69 14.36 12.55
C LYS A 174 1.39 13.56 12.44
N ILE A 175 0.78 13.21 13.58
CA ILE A 175 -0.48 12.45 13.65
C ILE A 175 -1.70 13.39 13.79
N SER A 176 -1.48 14.64 14.19
CA SER A 176 -2.51 15.68 14.26
C SER A 176 -2.70 16.39 12.94
#